data_d3d2ce27a39f1465ad2df72d6207709f
#
_entry.id   d3d2ce27a39f1465ad2df72d6207709f
#
_cell.length_a   1.000
_cell.length_b   1.000
_cell.length_c   1.000
_cell.angle_alpha   90.00
_cell.angle_beta   90.00
_cell.angle_gamma   90.00
#
_symmetry.space_group_name_H-M   'P 1'
#
loop_
_entity.id
_entity.type
_entity.pdbx_description
1 polymer ?
#
loop_
_entity_poly.entity_id
_entity_poly.type
_entity_poly.pdbx_seq_one_letter_code
_entity_poly.pdbx_strand_id
1 'polypeptide(L)'
;MVKPYHVGMAANSAIQSSILSKNGLEASINSFDGPQGFGKTYNSEFNYESFDDLGQLFIFEKLTHKFHACCHGTHAMIEAINNLKIKFKINSDLIQEINIFVHPQYLNVCNINNPKTSLETKFSFKMIAAMVVSGIDTSKPESFSDKLCINKNLISIMEKTKVISSSNIVETSTKVKIILSDKSEFNEEYDLKKLVEPTDRKNKMMDKTSSLLGELKSNSLWDTIQEEELLPSKWIWNNYNKYL
;
A
#
# COMPACT_ATOMS: atom_id res chain seq x y z
N MET A 1 14.14 -9.39 0.73
CA MET A 1 13.57 -9.02 2.05
C MET A 1 14.26 -7.80 2.69
N VAL A 2 14.88 -6.94 1.88
CA VAL A 2 15.66 -5.77 2.37
C VAL A 2 14.74 -4.67 2.92
N LYS A 3 13.60 -4.40 2.26
CA LYS A 3 12.69 -3.30 2.65
C LYS A 3 12.16 -3.41 4.10
N PRO A 4 11.60 -4.54 4.56
CA PRO A 4 11.22 -4.71 5.98
C PRO A 4 12.40 -4.57 6.94
N TYR A 5 13.58 -5.05 6.55
CA TYR A 5 14.80 -4.92 7.35
C TYR A 5 15.18 -3.45 7.58
N HIS A 6 15.15 -2.61 6.53
CA HIS A 6 15.46 -1.18 6.67
C HIS A 6 14.50 -0.47 7.63
N VAL A 7 13.21 -0.75 7.53
CA VAL A 7 12.22 -0.18 8.46
C VAL A 7 12.47 -0.63 9.90
N GLY A 8 12.79 -1.92 10.10
CA GLY A 8 13.15 -2.46 11.40
C GLY A 8 14.42 -1.82 11.98
N MET A 9 15.44 -1.62 11.14
CA MET A 9 16.68 -0.95 11.57
C MET A 9 16.45 0.51 11.93
N ALA A 10 15.62 1.23 11.19
CA ALA A 10 15.27 2.62 11.53
C ALA A 10 14.56 2.70 12.89
N ALA A 11 13.60 1.82 13.15
CA ALA A 11 12.89 1.74 14.43
C ALA A 11 13.85 1.39 15.58
N ASN A 12 14.74 0.40 15.38
CA ASN A 12 15.75 0.02 16.37
C ASN A 12 16.68 1.20 16.71
N SER A 13 17.21 1.90 15.69
CA SER A 13 18.07 3.05 15.88
C SER A 13 17.36 4.19 16.62
N ALA A 14 16.08 4.43 16.33
CA ALA A 14 15.29 5.45 17.02
C ALA A 14 15.15 5.14 18.52
N ILE A 15 14.81 3.88 18.86
CA ILE A 15 14.67 3.46 20.27
C ILE A 15 16.01 3.54 21.00
N GLN A 16 17.09 3.04 20.41
CA GLN A 16 18.43 3.10 21.03
C GLN A 16 18.88 4.55 21.25
N SER A 17 18.73 5.43 20.27
CA SER A 17 19.07 6.83 20.38
C SER A 17 18.26 7.54 21.48
N SER A 18 16.99 7.21 21.61
CA SER A 18 16.13 7.75 22.67
C SER A 18 16.56 7.31 24.06
N ILE A 19 16.95 6.04 24.23
CA ILE A 19 17.48 5.52 25.51
C ILE A 19 18.81 6.17 25.84
N LEU A 20 19.72 6.28 24.88
CA LEU A 20 21.03 6.90 25.07
C LEU A 20 20.89 8.37 25.43
N SER A 21 20.04 9.12 24.74
CA SER A 21 19.76 10.53 25.06
C SER A 21 19.18 10.70 26.45
N LYS A 22 18.25 9.82 26.85
CA LYS A 22 17.71 9.80 28.22
C LYS A 22 18.81 9.58 29.29
N ASN A 23 19.88 8.86 28.94
CA ASN A 23 21.03 8.60 29.81
C ASN A 23 22.17 9.60 29.61
N GLY A 24 21.92 10.74 28.97
CA GLY A 24 22.88 11.85 28.90
C GLY A 24 23.79 11.85 27.65
N LEU A 25 23.48 11.01 26.61
CA LEU A 25 24.18 11.13 25.34
C LEU A 25 23.73 12.42 24.65
N GLU A 26 24.68 13.30 24.37
CA GLU A 26 24.44 14.54 23.64
C GLU A 26 24.80 14.38 22.15
N ALA A 27 24.06 15.04 21.29
CA ALA A 27 24.34 15.17 19.87
C ALA A 27 24.63 16.63 19.53
N SER A 28 25.32 16.86 18.41
CA SER A 28 25.55 18.21 17.92
C SER A 28 24.22 18.92 17.63
N ILE A 29 24.07 20.15 18.09
CA ILE A 29 22.92 21.00 17.81
C ILE A 29 22.76 21.25 16.29
N ASN A 30 23.85 21.20 15.54
CA ASN A 30 23.89 21.43 14.09
C ASN A 30 23.82 20.12 13.28
N SER A 31 23.25 19.04 13.85
CA SER A 31 23.20 17.73 13.19
C SER A 31 22.38 17.73 11.91
N PHE A 32 21.42 18.62 11.74
CA PHE A 32 20.57 18.71 10.54
C PHE A 32 21.11 19.68 9.50
N ASP A 33 21.44 20.89 9.86
CA ASP A 33 21.70 22.02 8.96
C ASP A 33 23.14 22.52 8.98
N GLY A 34 23.98 22.02 9.89
CA GLY A 34 25.41 22.37 9.96
C GLY A 34 26.22 21.93 8.73
N PRO A 35 27.46 22.39 8.63
CA PRO A 35 28.33 22.09 7.46
C PRO A 35 28.54 20.61 7.18
N GLN A 36 28.45 19.76 8.22
CA GLN A 36 28.52 18.30 8.15
C GLN A 36 27.21 17.65 8.59
N GLY A 37 26.13 18.43 8.66
CA GLY A 37 24.80 17.97 9.03
C GLY A 37 24.14 17.13 7.94
N PHE A 38 23.00 16.49 8.30
CA PHE A 38 22.24 15.62 7.42
C PHE A 38 21.92 16.28 6.06
N GLY A 39 21.43 17.52 6.07
CA GLY A 39 21.07 18.24 4.85
C GLY A 39 22.25 18.39 3.89
N LYS A 40 23.41 18.84 4.39
CA LYS A 40 24.63 19.02 3.57
C LYS A 40 25.25 17.70 3.12
N THR A 41 25.14 16.65 3.91
CA THR A 41 25.70 15.32 3.58
C THR A 41 24.89 14.62 2.47
N TYR A 42 23.56 14.74 2.48
CA TYR A 42 22.68 14.03 1.54
C TYR A 42 22.13 14.91 0.42
N ASN A 43 22.11 16.24 0.60
CA ASN A 43 21.70 17.19 -0.41
C ASN A 43 22.58 18.44 -0.29
N SER A 44 23.01 19.00 -1.40
CA SER A 44 23.92 20.16 -1.41
C SER A 44 23.35 21.42 -0.76
N GLU A 45 22.01 21.52 -0.67
CA GLU A 45 21.30 22.68 -0.16
C GLU A 45 20.24 22.26 0.85
N PHE A 46 20.17 23.00 1.96
CA PHE A 46 19.11 22.86 2.96
C PHE A 46 18.05 23.93 2.72
N ASN A 47 16.82 23.52 2.43
CA ASN A 47 15.72 24.43 2.21
C ASN A 47 14.94 24.68 3.51
N TYR A 48 15.15 25.81 4.14
CA TYR A 48 14.47 26.21 5.37
C TYR A 48 12.98 26.48 5.15
N GLU A 49 12.57 26.96 3.97
CA GLU A 49 11.15 27.25 3.66
C GLU A 49 10.29 25.98 3.76
N SER A 50 10.87 24.80 3.66
CA SER A 50 10.16 23.52 3.84
C SER A 50 9.62 23.33 5.26
N PHE A 51 10.00 24.17 6.21
CA PHE A 51 9.59 24.11 7.60
C PHE A 51 8.66 25.26 8.02
N ASP A 52 8.34 26.18 7.11
CA ASP A 52 7.52 27.38 7.43
C ASP A 52 6.11 27.02 7.88
N ASP A 53 5.58 25.91 7.39
CA ASP A 53 4.24 25.40 7.70
C ASP A 53 4.17 24.51 8.95
N LEU A 54 5.28 24.35 9.69
CA LEU A 54 5.29 23.51 10.90
C LEU A 54 4.28 24.00 11.94
N GLY A 55 3.43 23.06 12.38
CA GLY A 55 2.36 23.33 13.34
C GLY A 55 1.09 23.97 12.72
N GLN A 56 1.11 24.30 11.43
CA GLN A 56 -0.03 24.84 10.69
C GLN A 56 -0.57 23.83 9.66
N LEU A 57 0.31 23.20 8.89
CA LEU A 57 -0.05 22.20 7.89
C LEU A 57 0.34 20.80 8.38
N PHE A 58 -0.64 19.94 8.54
CA PHE A 58 -0.45 18.54 8.94
C PHE A 58 -0.55 17.64 7.70
N ILE A 59 0.60 17.27 7.13
CA ILE A 59 0.69 16.38 5.96
C ILE A 59 0.06 15.01 6.26
N PHE A 60 -0.01 14.62 7.54
CA PHE A 60 -0.66 13.38 8.00
C PHE A 60 -2.11 13.26 7.51
N GLU A 61 -2.85 14.35 7.35
CA GLU A 61 -4.22 14.36 6.84
C GLU A 61 -4.34 13.85 5.39
N LYS A 62 -3.23 13.91 4.64
CA LYS A 62 -3.15 13.49 3.23
C LYS A 62 -2.70 12.04 3.04
N LEU A 63 -2.54 11.28 4.12
CA LEU A 63 -2.12 9.88 4.03
C LEU A 63 -3.17 9.02 3.35
N THR A 64 -2.70 8.17 2.45
CA THR A 64 -3.52 7.12 1.83
C THR A 64 -3.34 5.81 2.60
N HIS A 65 -4.39 4.97 2.58
CA HIS A 65 -4.41 3.72 3.33
C HIS A 65 -4.01 2.55 2.42
N LYS A 66 -3.26 1.61 2.99
CA LYS A 66 -2.84 0.40 2.30
C LYS A 66 -3.75 -0.78 2.69
N PHE A 67 -4.86 -0.94 1.99
CA PHE A 67 -5.85 -1.99 2.26
C PHE A 67 -5.45 -3.38 1.73
N HIS A 68 -4.61 -3.46 0.70
CA HIS A 68 -4.20 -4.72 0.08
C HIS A 68 -2.77 -5.11 0.44
N ALA A 69 -2.48 -6.42 0.52
CA ALA A 69 -1.19 -6.97 0.92
C ALA A 69 -0.16 -7.03 -0.24
N CYS A 70 -0.19 -6.05 -1.14
CA CYS A 70 0.69 -5.96 -2.33
C CYS A 70 1.31 -4.56 -2.47
N CYS A 71 2.00 -4.30 -3.56
CA CYS A 71 2.59 -2.99 -3.84
C CYS A 71 1.51 -1.90 -3.90
N HIS A 72 1.75 -0.76 -3.24
CA HIS A 72 0.77 0.35 -3.21
C HIS A 72 0.42 0.85 -4.62
N GLY A 73 1.38 0.84 -5.55
CA GLY A 73 1.14 1.23 -6.94
C GLY A 73 0.08 0.39 -7.67
N THR A 74 -0.31 -0.77 -7.14
CA THR A 74 -1.35 -1.61 -7.74
C THR A 74 -2.74 -1.39 -7.12
N HIS A 75 -2.85 -0.63 -6.03
CA HIS A 75 -4.10 -0.49 -5.29
C HIS A 75 -5.20 0.22 -6.08
N ALA A 76 -4.87 1.30 -6.81
CA ALA A 76 -5.84 2.01 -7.64
C ALA A 76 -6.46 1.09 -8.71
N MET A 77 -5.66 0.18 -9.31
CA MET A 77 -6.14 -0.83 -10.23
C MET A 77 -7.11 -1.82 -9.54
N ILE A 78 -6.78 -2.27 -8.33
CA ILE A 78 -7.63 -3.21 -7.58
C ILE A 78 -9.00 -2.59 -7.33
N GLU A 79 -9.02 -1.35 -6.85
CA GLU A 79 -10.27 -0.63 -6.58
C GLU A 79 -11.08 -0.38 -7.87
N ALA A 80 -10.40 -0.01 -8.97
CA ALA A 80 -11.06 0.16 -10.26
C ALA A 80 -11.71 -1.16 -10.76
N ILE A 81 -11.00 -2.29 -10.66
CA ILE A 81 -11.56 -3.59 -11.05
C ILE A 81 -12.72 -3.99 -10.14
N ASN A 82 -12.60 -3.78 -8.82
CA ASN A 82 -13.68 -4.08 -7.88
C ASN A 82 -14.94 -3.25 -8.19
N ASN A 83 -14.78 -1.96 -8.47
CA ASN A 83 -15.90 -1.11 -8.90
C ASN A 83 -16.58 -1.62 -10.17
N LEU A 84 -15.78 -2.01 -11.18
CA LEU A 84 -16.33 -2.60 -12.41
C LEU A 84 -17.10 -3.90 -12.14
N LYS A 85 -16.56 -4.77 -11.29
CA LYS A 85 -17.22 -6.04 -10.92
C LYS A 85 -18.55 -5.80 -10.20
N ILE A 86 -18.59 -4.86 -9.26
CA ILE A 86 -19.81 -4.54 -8.51
C ILE A 86 -20.85 -3.91 -9.44
N LYS A 87 -20.45 -2.91 -10.22
CA LYS A 87 -21.33 -2.11 -11.06
C LYS A 87 -21.95 -2.90 -12.22
N PHE A 88 -21.14 -3.77 -12.85
CA PHE A 88 -21.52 -4.46 -14.09
C PHE A 88 -21.61 -5.98 -13.94
N LYS A 89 -21.39 -6.54 -12.74
CA LYS A 89 -21.44 -7.98 -12.47
C LYS A 89 -20.59 -8.80 -13.46
N ILE A 90 -19.37 -8.30 -13.76
CA ILE A 90 -18.49 -8.89 -14.76
C ILE A 90 -18.18 -10.35 -14.42
N ASN A 91 -18.43 -11.26 -15.35
CA ASN A 91 -18.02 -12.65 -15.27
C ASN A 91 -16.58 -12.79 -15.82
N SER A 92 -15.67 -13.31 -15.00
CA SER A 92 -14.27 -13.50 -15.37
C SER A 92 -14.06 -14.39 -16.61
N ASP A 93 -14.94 -15.37 -16.82
CA ASP A 93 -14.82 -16.32 -17.93
C ASP A 93 -15.08 -15.66 -19.29
N LEU A 94 -15.86 -14.58 -19.28
CA LEU A 94 -16.19 -13.81 -20.49
C LEU A 94 -15.15 -12.73 -20.81
N ILE A 95 -14.12 -12.54 -19.99
CA ILE A 95 -13.10 -11.53 -20.23
C ILE A 95 -12.25 -11.93 -21.44
N GLN A 96 -12.23 -11.06 -22.45
CA GLN A 96 -11.38 -11.18 -23.62
C GLN A 96 -10.07 -10.40 -23.46
N GLU A 97 -10.12 -9.20 -22.90
CA GLU A 97 -8.95 -8.34 -22.71
C GLU A 97 -9.11 -7.44 -21.49
N ILE A 98 -8.01 -7.19 -20.78
CA ILE A 98 -7.90 -6.20 -19.70
C ILE A 98 -6.78 -5.23 -20.05
N ASN A 99 -7.08 -3.95 -20.17
CA ASN A 99 -6.09 -2.89 -20.37
C ASN A 99 -5.99 -2.05 -19.11
N ILE A 100 -4.77 -1.95 -18.57
CA ILE A 100 -4.44 -1.22 -17.33
C ILE A 100 -3.53 -0.05 -17.72
N PHE A 101 -4.05 1.17 -17.61
CA PHE A 101 -3.30 2.39 -17.91
C PHE A 101 -2.73 2.96 -16.61
N VAL A 102 -1.41 3.10 -16.53
CA VAL A 102 -0.69 3.52 -15.32
C VAL A 102 0.31 4.63 -15.63
N HIS A 103 0.67 5.40 -14.59
CA HIS A 103 1.78 6.35 -14.69
C HIS A 103 3.09 5.61 -15.04
N PRO A 104 3.96 6.20 -15.90
CA PRO A 104 5.17 5.53 -16.42
C PRO A 104 6.08 4.94 -15.34
N GLN A 105 6.21 5.58 -14.18
CA GLN A 105 7.07 5.11 -13.09
C GLN A 105 6.74 3.69 -12.63
N TYR A 106 5.46 3.29 -12.69
CA TYR A 106 5.04 1.98 -12.19
C TYR A 106 5.46 0.80 -13.05
N LEU A 107 5.85 1.04 -14.31
CA LEU A 107 6.42 0.00 -15.15
C LEU A 107 7.73 -0.56 -14.57
N ASN A 108 8.49 0.26 -13.85
CA ASN A 108 9.73 -0.14 -13.20
C ASN A 108 9.53 -0.60 -11.74
N VAL A 109 8.36 -0.36 -11.14
CA VAL A 109 8.13 -0.61 -9.72
C VAL A 109 7.33 -1.90 -9.48
N CYS A 110 6.25 -2.12 -10.24
CA CYS A 110 5.33 -3.23 -9.97
C CYS A 110 4.77 -3.87 -11.26
N ASN A 111 5.57 -4.00 -12.29
CA ASN A 111 5.21 -4.60 -13.57
C ASN A 111 6.00 -5.88 -13.88
N ILE A 112 6.14 -6.78 -12.90
CA ILE A 112 6.71 -8.11 -13.15
C ILE A 112 5.72 -8.89 -14.00
N ASN A 113 6.11 -9.18 -15.26
CA ASN A 113 5.21 -9.81 -16.23
C ASN A 113 4.95 -11.27 -15.93
N ASN A 114 5.95 -12.02 -15.45
CA ASN A 114 5.88 -13.45 -15.18
C ASN A 114 6.43 -13.75 -13.78
N PRO A 115 5.67 -13.48 -12.71
CA PRO A 115 6.12 -13.72 -11.35
C PRO A 115 6.34 -15.21 -11.11
N LYS A 116 7.40 -15.55 -10.33
CA LYS A 116 7.79 -16.92 -9.99
C LYS A 116 7.64 -17.24 -8.51
N THR A 117 7.50 -16.20 -7.68
CA THR A 117 7.39 -16.33 -6.23
C THR A 117 6.23 -15.51 -5.70
N SER A 118 5.77 -15.83 -4.49
CA SER A 118 4.73 -15.07 -3.78
C SER A 118 5.11 -13.59 -3.62
N LEU A 119 6.40 -13.30 -3.42
CA LEU A 119 6.88 -11.93 -3.33
C LEU A 119 6.73 -11.21 -4.67
N GLU A 120 7.10 -11.84 -5.78
CA GLU A 120 6.99 -11.25 -7.11
C GLU A 120 5.54 -11.02 -7.53
N THR A 121 4.60 -11.89 -7.11
CA THR A 121 3.17 -11.69 -7.39
C THR A 121 2.66 -10.37 -6.83
N LYS A 122 3.18 -9.92 -5.68
CA LYS A 122 2.83 -8.62 -5.06
C LYS A 122 3.29 -7.40 -5.85
N PHE A 123 4.14 -7.60 -6.87
CA PHE A 123 4.69 -6.58 -7.76
C PHE A 123 4.34 -6.82 -9.23
N SER A 124 3.23 -7.53 -9.49
CA SER A 124 2.75 -7.85 -10.83
C SER A 124 1.34 -7.32 -11.04
N PHE A 125 1.18 -6.27 -11.84
CA PHE A 125 -0.15 -5.78 -12.25
C PHE A 125 -1.00 -6.90 -12.85
N LYS A 126 -0.42 -7.70 -13.76
CA LYS A 126 -1.14 -8.77 -14.45
C LYS A 126 -1.64 -9.84 -13.49
N MET A 127 -0.79 -10.31 -12.57
CA MET A 127 -1.17 -11.33 -11.60
C MET A 127 -2.23 -10.79 -10.64
N ILE A 128 -2.04 -9.58 -10.12
CA ILE A 128 -3.01 -8.98 -9.19
C ILE A 128 -4.35 -8.73 -9.88
N ALA A 129 -4.36 -8.25 -11.13
CA ALA A 129 -5.59 -8.11 -11.90
C ALA A 129 -6.30 -9.47 -12.07
N ALA A 130 -5.56 -10.53 -12.41
CA ALA A 130 -6.09 -11.89 -12.50
C ALA A 130 -6.69 -12.38 -11.18
N MET A 131 -6.01 -12.13 -10.04
CA MET A 131 -6.54 -12.44 -8.72
C MET A 131 -7.87 -11.73 -8.45
N VAL A 132 -7.92 -10.41 -8.69
CA VAL A 132 -9.11 -9.59 -8.39
C VAL A 132 -10.30 -10.00 -9.24
N VAL A 133 -10.14 -10.19 -10.55
CA VAL A 133 -11.26 -10.63 -11.41
C VAL A 133 -11.73 -12.04 -11.06
N SER A 134 -10.83 -12.91 -10.57
CA SER A 134 -11.15 -14.26 -10.10
C SER A 134 -11.73 -14.29 -8.68
N GLY A 135 -11.91 -13.14 -8.01
CA GLY A 135 -12.51 -13.07 -6.68
C GLY A 135 -11.57 -13.43 -5.54
N ILE A 136 -10.27 -13.47 -5.77
CA ILE A 136 -9.28 -13.72 -4.71
C ILE A 136 -9.11 -12.45 -3.89
N ASP A 137 -9.25 -12.57 -2.58
CA ASP A 137 -9.11 -11.46 -1.64
C ASP A 137 -7.65 -11.02 -1.52
N THR A 138 -7.34 -9.83 -2.02
CA THR A 138 -5.99 -9.26 -2.00
C THR A 138 -5.64 -8.53 -0.70
N SER A 139 -6.55 -8.41 0.26
CA SER A 139 -6.27 -7.82 1.57
C SER A 139 -5.43 -8.76 2.44
N LYS A 140 -5.55 -10.07 2.22
CA LYS A 140 -4.93 -11.13 3.01
C LYS A 140 -3.52 -11.47 2.50
N PRO A 141 -2.49 -11.42 3.36
CA PRO A 141 -1.14 -11.85 3.00
C PRO A 141 -1.07 -13.29 2.48
N GLU A 142 -1.89 -14.19 3.03
CA GLU A 142 -1.96 -15.62 2.71
C GLU A 142 -2.46 -15.87 1.29
N SER A 143 -3.22 -14.93 0.73
CA SER A 143 -3.67 -15.00 -0.67
C SER A 143 -2.51 -14.97 -1.67
N PHE A 144 -1.35 -14.44 -1.25
CA PHE A 144 -0.15 -14.35 -2.09
C PHE A 144 0.76 -15.55 -1.81
N SER A 145 0.72 -16.56 -2.66
CA SER A 145 1.52 -17.76 -2.54
C SER A 145 2.18 -18.14 -3.87
N ASP A 146 3.24 -18.94 -3.82
CA ASP A 146 3.93 -19.45 -5.02
C ASP A 146 2.99 -20.27 -5.94
N LYS A 147 1.93 -20.85 -5.36
CA LYS A 147 0.91 -21.58 -6.10
C LYS A 147 0.17 -20.74 -7.15
N LEU A 148 0.08 -19.42 -6.94
CA LEU A 148 -0.52 -18.50 -7.93
C LEU A 148 0.27 -18.52 -9.25
N CYS A 149 1.60 -18.64 -9.16
CA CYS A 149 2.49 -18.58 -10.33
C CYS A 149 2.32 -19.74 -11.30
N ILE A 150 1.69 -20.84 -10.86
CA ILE A 150 1.43 -22.03 -11.67
C ILE A 150 -0.07 -22.29 -11.90
N ASN A 151 -0.93 -21.39 -11.42
CA ASN A 151 -2.37 -21.52 -11.60
C ASN A 151 -2.77 -21.17 -13.04
N LYS A 152 -3.21 -22.16 -13.79
CA LYS A 152 -3.54 -22.04 -15.22
C LYS A 152 -4.61 -21.00 -15.51
N ASN A 153 -5.64 -20.89 -14.66
CA ASN A 153 -6.71 -19.90 -14.84
C ASN A 153 -6.18 -18.48 -14.67
N LEU A 154 -5.36 -18.23 -13.66
CA LEU A 154 -4.76 -16.91 -13.46
C LEU A 154 -3.79 -16.57 -14.60
N ILE A 155 -2.98 -17.52 -15.04
CA ILE A 155 -2.04 -17.35 -16.17
C ILE A 155 -2.82 -16.98 -17.44
N SER A 156 -3.92 -17.66 -17.73
CA SER A 156 -4.77 -17.33 -18.89
C SER A 156 -5.32 -15.90 -18.85
N ILE A 157 -5.70 -15.41 -17.66
CA ILE A 157 -6.15 -14.02 -17.50
C ILE A 157 -4.97 -13.04 -17.63
N MET A 158 -3.82 -13.39 -17.10
CA MET A 158 -2.60 -12.57 -17.25
C MET A 158 -2.21 -12.38 -18.73
N GLU A 159 -2.36 -13.42 -19.56
CA GLU A 159 -2.10 -13.37 -21.00
C GLU A 159 -3.03 -12.40 -21.73
N LYS A 160 -4.27 -12.26 -21.24
CA LYS A 160 -5.25 -11.30 -21.75
C LYS A 160 -5.05 -9.88 -21.18
N THR A 161 -4.11 -9.68 -20.25
CA THR A 161 -3.91 -8.41 -19.55
C THR A 161 -2.72 -7.64 -20.12
N LYS A 162 -2.95 -6.39 -20.49
CA LYS A 162 -1.94 -5.44 -20.98
C LYS A 162 -1.76 -4.32 -19.96
N VAL A 163 -0.50 -3.98 -19.66
CA VAL A 163 -0.15 -2.81 -18.84
C VAL A 163 0.42 -1.75 -19.77
N ILE A 164 -0.21 -0.59 -19.77
CA ILE A 164 0.02 0.48 -20.74
C ILE A 164 0.47 1.73 -19.99
N SER A 165 1.63 2.23 -20.34
CA SER A 165 2.14 3.51 -19.84
C SER A 165 1.34 4.67 -20.40
N SER A 166 0.95 5.61 -19.53
CA SER A 166 0.28 6.84 -19.94
C SER A 166 0.70 8.01 -19.05
N SER A 167 1.33 9.01 -19.64
CA SER A 167 1.72 10.25 -18.95
C SER A 167 0.54 11.13 -18.54
N ASN A 168 -0.66 10.84 -19.08
CA ASN A 168 -1.88 11.53 -18.69
C ASN A 168 -2.51 10.97 -17.40
N ILE A 169 -2.02 9.83 -16.91
CA ILE A 169 -2.47 9.24 -15.64
C ILE A 169 -1.55 9.74 -14.53
N VAL A 170 -2.13 10.33 -13.50
CA VAL A 170 -1.37 10.79 -12.33
C VAL A 170 -0.89 9.60 -11.49
N GLU A 171 0.18 9.78 -10.70
CA GLU A 171 0.81 8.71 -9.93
C GLU A 171 -0.15 7.95 -8.99
N THR A 172 -1.18 8.60 -8.50
CA THR A 172 -2.14 8.01 -7.56
C THR A 172 -3.30 7.31 -8.23
N SER A 173 -3.41 7.42 -9.58
CA SER A 173 -4.54 6.90 -10.35
C SER A 173 -4.16 5.71 -11.22
N THR A 174 -5.17 4.92 -11.54
CA THR A 174 -5.13 3.88 -12.57
C THR A 174 -6.47 3.84 -13.30
N LYS A 175 -6.41 3.79 -14.63
CA LYS A 175 -7.58 3.53 -15.46
C LYS A 175 -7.56 2.08 -15.93
N VAL A 176 -8.69 1.40 -15.80
CA VAL A 176 -8.87 0.01 -16.27
C VAL A 176 -9.96 -0.03 -17.33
N LYS A 177 -9.68 -0.74 -18.41
CA LYS A 177 -10.66 -1.10 -19.45
C LYS A 177 -10.76 -2.61 -19.53
N ILE A 178 -11.96 -3.15 -19.38
CA ILE A 178 -12.26 -4.58 -19.54
C ILE A 178 -13.13 -4.76 -20.78
N ILE A 179 -12.74 -5.67 -21.66
CA ILE A 179 -13.47 -6.03 -22.89
C ILE A 179 -13.92 -7.47 -22.74
N LEU A 180 -15.21 -7.73 -22.92
CA LEU A 180 -15.79 -9.07 -22.89
C LEU A 180 -15.85 -9.70 -24.28
N SER A 181 -16.15 -11.01 -24.33
CA SER A 181 -16.23 -11.80 -25.59
C SER A 181 -17.31 -11.30 -26.53
N ASP A 182 -18.39 -10.70 -26.03
CA ASP A 182 -19.46 -10.05 -26.81
C ASP A 182 -19.09 -8.65 -27.31
N LYS A 183 -17.84 -8.21 -27.12
CA LYS A 183 -17.31 -6.88 -27.44
C LYS A 183 -17.81 -5.74 -26.57
N SER A 184 -18.58 -6.01 -25.53
CA SER A 184 -18.91 -4.97 -24.55
C SER A 184 -17.66 -4.48 -23.83
N GLU A 185 -17.60 -3.16 -23.57
CA GLU A 185 -16.44 -2.48 -22.99
C GLU A 185 -16.83 -1.74 -21.71
N PHE A 186 -16.07 -1.93 -20.67
CA PHE A 186 -16.26 -1.29 -19.38
C PHE A 186 -14.99 -0.57 -18.96
N ASN A 187 -15.16 0.68 -18.53
CA ASN A 187 -14.05 1.53 -18.13
C ASN A 187 -14.29 2.06 -16.71
N GLU A 188 -13.23 2.12 -15.92
CA GLU A 188 -13.23 2.73 -14.59
C GLU A 188 -11.86 3.36 -14.35
N GLU A 189 -11.86 4.49 -13.68
CA GLU A 189 -10.65 5.15 -13.19
C GLU A 189 -10.78 5.36 -11.69
N TYR A 190 -9.75 5.02 -10.94
CA TYR A 190 -9.69 5.20 -9.51
C TYR A 190 -8.45 5.98 -9.11
N ASP A 191 -8.62 6.98 -8.25
CA ASP A 191 -7.53 7.74 -7.65
C ASP A 191 -7.47 7.46 -6.15
N LEU A 192 -6.31 7.04 -5.65
CA LEU A 192 -6.07 6.78 -4.22
C LEU A 192 -6.19 8.03 -3.34
N LYS A 193 -6.12 9.22 -3.92
CA LYS A 193 -6.40 10.48 -3.20
C LYS A 193 -7.88 10.73 -2.97
N LYS A 194 -8.76 9.96 -3.64
CA LYS A 194 -10.21 10.06 -3.41
C LYS A 194 -10.51 9.77 -1.94
N LEU A 195 -11.27 10.66 -1.33
CA LEU A 195 -11.72 10.45 0.03
C LEU A 195 -12.56 9.19 0.11
N VAL A 196 -12.16 8.29 1.00
CA VAL A 196 -12.94 7.09 1.34
C VAL A 196 -13.84 7.46 2.51
N GLU A 197 -15.12 7.17 2.39
CA GLU A 197 -16.09 7.41 3.45
C GLU A 197 -15.60 6.79 4.77
N PRO A 198 -15.75 7.49 5.92
CA PRO A 198 -15.19 7.04 7.20
C PRO A 198 -15.59 5.61 7.57
N THR A 199 -16.85 5.23 7.30
CA THR A 199 -17.37 3.89 7.58
C THR A 199 -16.69 2.84 6.71
N ASP A 200 -16.54 3.09 5.40
CA ASP A 200 -15.87 2.17 4.48
C ASP A 200 -14.40 2.04 4.81
N ARG A 201 -13.76 3.14 5.16
CA ARG A 201 -12.36 3.14 5.61
C ARG A 201 -12.18 2.30 6.86
N LYS A 202 -13.07 2.48 7.86
CA LYS A 202 -13.08 1.66 9.09
C LYS A 202 -13.21 0.18 8.75
N ASN A 203 -14.20 -0.19 7.95
CA ASN A 203 -14.46 -1.58 7.59
C ASN A 203 -13.26 -2.20 6.89
N LYS A 204 -12.68 -1.55 5.87
CA LYS A 204 -11.48 -2.02 5.17
C LYS A 204 -10.26 -2.16 6.10
N MET A 205 -10.11 -1.26 7.07
CA MET A 205 -9.03 -1.35 8.08
C MET A 205 -9.26 -2.52 9.03
N MET A 206 -10.49 -2.72 9.50
CA MET A 206 -10.86 -3.84 10.36
C MET A 206 -10.67 -5.18 9.67
N ASP A 207 -11.12 -5.33 8.42
CA ASP A 207 -10.92 -6.53 7.61
C ASP A 207 -9.43 -6.87 7.49
N LYS A 208 -8.61 -5.87 7.18
CA LYS A 208 -7.16 -6.05 7.09
C LYS A 208 -6.54 -6.40 8.43
N THR A 209 -6.91 -5.72 9.51
CA THR A 209 -6.36 -5.98 10.84
C THR A 209 -6.76 -7.37 11.32
N SER A 210 -8.01 -7.77 11.08
CA SER A 210 -8.52 -9.11 11.39
C SER A 210 -7.78 -10.19 10.60
N SER A 211 -7.42 -9.93 9.35
CA SER A 211 -6.61 -10.87 8.55
C SER A 211 -5.17 -11.03 9.07
N LEU A 212 -4.62 -10.03 9.77
CA LEU A 212 -3.25 -10.06 10.30
C LEU A 212 -3.17 -10.58 11.73
N LEU A 213 -4.13 -10.24 12.57
CA LEU A 213 -4.10 -10.49 14.03
C LEU A 213 -5.14 -11.49 14.50
N GLY A 214 -6.12 -11.82 13.67
CA GLY A 214 -7.34 -12.50 14.02
C GLY A 214 -8.42 -11.53 14.56
N GLU A 215 -9.67 -11.89 14.42
CA GLU A 215 -10.83 -11.03 14.68
C GLU A 215 -10.89 -10.52 16.14
N LEU A 216 -10.65 -11.40 17.12
CA LEU A 216 -10.69 -11.02 18.53
C LEU A 216 -9.64 -9.97 18.89
N LYS A 217 -8.40 -10.14 18.41
CA LYS A 217 -7.33 -9.17 18.66
C LYS A 217 -7.58 -7.85 17.90
N SER A 218 -8.11 -7.92 16.69
CA SER A 218 -8.45 -6.75 15.90
C SER A 218 -9.49 -5.88 16.58
N ASN A 219 -10.58 -6.50 17.07
CA ASN A 219 -11.63 -5.78 17.78
C ASN A 219 -11.12 -5.17 19.08
N SER A 220 -10.39 -5.95 19.90
CA SER A 220 -9.78 -5.44 21.14
C SER A 220 -8.82 -4.28 20.89
N LEU A 221 -8.01 -4.33 19.82
CA LEU A 221 -7.12 -3.24 19.43
C LEU A 221 -7.91 -1.99 19.04
N TRP A 222 -8.98 -2.16 18.27
CA TRP A 222 -9.84 -1.06 17.85
C TRP A 222 -10.48 -0.36 19.05
N ASP A 223 -11.08 -1.15 19.96
CA ASP A 223 -11.73 -0.61 21.16
C ASP A 223 -10.72 0.16 22.02
N THR A 224 -9.52 -0.41 22.21
CA THR A 224 -8.48 0.25 23.00
C THR A 224 -7.99 1.58 22.38
N ILE A 225 -7.91 1.67 21.04
CA ILE A 225 -7.52 2.93 20.35
C ILE A 225 -8.61 4.00 20.50
N GLN A 226 -9.87 3.61 20.67
CA GLN A 226 -10.98 4.55 20.88
C GLN A 226 -11.03 5.10 22.31
N GLU A 227 -10.35 4.48 23.27
CA GLU A 227 -10.23 4.99 24.66
C GLU A 227 -9.31 6.22 24.65
N GLU A 228 -9.88 7.41 24.82
CA GLU A 228 -9.27 8.73 24.54
C GLU A 228 -8.07 9.11 25.43
N GLU A 229 -7.80 8.41 26.54
CA GLU A 229 -6.81 8.84 27.53
C GLU A 229 -5.41 8.26 27.38
N LEU A 230 -5.15 7.41 26.39
CA LEU A 230 -3.88 6.69 26.29
C LEU A 230 -2.86 7.46 25.46
N LEU A 231 -1.79 7.89 26.13
CA LEU A 231 -0.56 8.30 25.45
C LEU A 231 -0.08 7.11 24.58
N PRO A 232 0.00 7.26 23.24
CA PRO A 232 0.31 6.15 22.33
C PRO A 232 1.56 5.36 22.72
N SER A 233 2.58 6.03 23.24
CA SER A 233 3.83 5.40 23.66
C SER A 233 3.66 4.48 24.87
N LYS A 234 2.89 4.88 25.86
CA LYS A 234 2.61 4.04 27.05
C LYS A 234 1.74 2.83 26.66
N TRP A 235 0.77 3.07 25.77
CA TRP A 235 -0.10 2.01 25.29
C TRP A 235 0.68 0.95 24.50
N ILE A 236 1.51 1.34 23.54
CA ILE A 236 2.36 0.44 22.78
C ILE A 236 3.23 -0.39 23.71
N TRP A 237 3.89 0.23 24.67
CA TRP A 237 4.77 -0.46 25.59
C TRP A 237 4.05 -1.49 26.48
N ASN A 238 2.91 -1.11 27.01
CA ASN A 238 2.14 -1.97 27.93
C ASN A 238 1.41 -3.13 27.22
N ASN A 239 1.14 -2.98 25.93
CA ASN A 239 0.34 -3.95 25.16
C ASN A 239 1.15 -4.67 24.05
N TYR A 240 2.43 -4.39 23.92
CA TYR A 240 3.27 -4.95 22.85
C TYR A 240 3.11 -6.48 22.73
N ASN A 241 3.25 -7.21 23.84
CA ASN A 241 3.15 -8.67 23.86
C ASN A 241 1.69 -9.19 23.72
N LYS A 242 0.69 -8.34 23.90
CA LYS A 242 -0.72 -8.73 23.80
C LYS A 242 -1.17 -8.88 22.34
N TYR A 243 -0.51 -8.18 21.43
CA TYR A 243 -0.91 -8.12 20.01
C TYR A 243 0.10 -8.80 19.06
N LEU A 244 1.23 -9.29 19.56
CA LEU A 244 2.14 -10.21 18.85
C LEU A 244 1.81 -11.66 19.21
#